data_846a42fffc9ccc0dfb4627bd58275419
#
_entry.id   846a42fffc9ccc0dfb4627bd58275419
#
_cell.length_a   1.000
_cell.length_b   1.000
_cell.length_c   1.000
_cell.angle_alpha   90.00
_cell.angle_beta   90.00
_cell.angle_gamma   90.00
#
_symmetry.space_group_name_H-M   'P 1'
#
loop_
_entity.id
_entity.type
_entity.pdbx_description
1 polymer ?
#
loop_
_entity_poly.entity_id
_entity_poly.type
_entity_poly.pdbx_seq_one_letter_code
_entity_poly.pdbx_strand_id
1 'polypeptide(L)'
;NTGALLASGLLIVGRIKGILRPALATLLPSAKGPKMLIDAGANTNCKPENLVQFGIMGSIYMKNVLGIESPTVGLMSNGEEEGKGDELTKETFPLLKKAPINFIGNIEGRDVMEGTADVITCDGFVGNVILKTVEGMGHVVSTKVKNIFMKNLSTKIGAIFVMGGLNEF
;
A
#
# COMPACT_ATOMS: atom_id res chain seq x y z
N ASN A 1 18.45 4.28 -0.80
CA ASN A 1 17.89 5.59 -0.45
C ASN A 1 16.80 5.94 -1.46
N THR A 2 15.55 5.98 -0.99
CA THR A 2 14.34 6.21 -1.82
C THR A 2 14.40 7.54 -2.58
N GLY A 3 14.95 8.60 -1.94
CA GLY A 3 15.12 9.90 -2.59
C GLY A 3 16.07 9.86 -3.78
N ALA A 4 17.15 9.08 -3.71
CA ALA A 4 18.07 8.91 -4.83
C ALA A 4 17.42 8.16 -6.00
N LEU A 5 16.61 7.13 -5.71
CA LEU A 5 15.86 6.40 -6.74
C LEU A 5 14.86 7.32 -7.45
N LEU A 6 14.10 8.11 -6.67
CA LEU A 6 13.15 9.07 -7.22
C LEU A 6 13.82 10.14 -8.06
N ALA A 7 14.94 10.70 -7.58
CA ALA A 7 15.72 11.69 -8.31
C ALA A 7 16.28 11.13 -9.64
N SER A 8 16.81 9.91 -9.60
CA SER A 8 17.30 9.23 -10.82
C SER A 8 16.17 8.97 -11.81
N GLY A 9 15.01 8.53 -11.35
CA GLY A 9 13.84 8.34 -12.19
C GLY A 9 13.40 9.66 -12.86
N LEU A 10 13.35 10.76 -12.10
CA LEU A 10 12.96 12.07 -12.62
C LEU A 10 13.96 12.67 -13.59
N LEU A 11 15.27 12.56 -13.28
CA LEU A 11 16.34 13.21 -14.06
C LEU A 11 16.73 12.41 -15.30
N ILE A 12 16.69 11.08 -15.23
CA ILE A 12 17.17 10.20 -16.30
C ILE A 12 16.01 9.68 -17.16
N VAL A 13 14.96 9.16 -16.53
CA VAL A 13 13.79 8.58 -17.24
C VAL A 13 12.78 9.66 -17.61
N GLY A 14 12.60 10.66 -16.74
CA GLY A 14 11.62 11.72 -16.90
C GLY A 14 10.21 11.30 -16.45
N ARG A 15 9.29 12.25 -16.47
CA ARG A 15 7.87 12.03 -16.14
C ARG A 15 7.05 11.70 -17.38
N ILE A 16 6.08 10.84 -17.23
CA ILE A 16 5.03 10.65 -18.24
C ILE A 16 4.28 11.99 -18.41
N LYS A 17 4.04 12.39 -19.66
CA LYS A 17 3.32 13.63 -19.97
C LYS A 17 1.92 13.62 -19.32
N GLY A 18 1.59 14.68 -18.60
CA GLY A 18 0.32 14.81 -17.88
C GLY A 18 0.36 14.36 -16.43
N ILE A 19 1.37 13.61 -15.99
CA ILE A 19 1.56 13.24 -14.57
C ILE A 19 2.19 14.40 -13.81
N LEU A 20 1.52 14.87 -12.76
CA LEU A 20 1.97 16.00 -11.95
C LEU A 20 3.18 15.64 -11.09
N ARG A 21 3.12 14.49 -10.41
CA ARG A 21 4.21 13.98 -9.55
C ARG A 21 4.37 12.47 -9.71
N PRO A 22 5.59 11.94 -9.76
CA PRO A 22 5.82 10.52 -9.61
C PRO A 22 5.52 10.13 -8.17
N ALA A 23 5.07 8.89 -7.95
CA ALA A 23 4.81 8.34 -6.64
C ALA A 23 5.66 7.09 -6.40
N LEU A 24 5.92 6.77 -5.15
CA LEU A 24 6.50 5.49 -4.76
C LEU A 24 5.38 4.50 -4.52
N ALA A 25 5.33 3.43 -5.30
CA ALA A 25 4.39 2.34 -5.09
C ALA A 25 5.09 1.11 -4.49
N THR A 26 4.42 0.43 -3.58
CA THR A 26 4.88 -0.84 -3.01
C THR A 26 3.71 -1.81 -2.87
N LEU A 27 3.99 -3.11 -2.97
CA LEU A 27 3.01 -4.15 -2.68
C LEU A 27 3.13 -4.54 -1.20
N LEU A 28 2.03 -4.46 -0.48
CA LEU A 28 1.91 -4.91 0.90
C LEU A 28 1.21 -6.27 0.94
N PRO A 29 1.62 -7.18 1.83
CA PRO A 29 0.89 -8.41 2.06
C PRO A 29 -0.48 -8.11 2.69
N SER A 30 -1.49 -8.86 2.30
CA SER A 30 -2.80 -8.82 2.95
C SER A 30 -3.45 -10.20 2.99
N ALA A 31 -4.54 -10.35 3.74
CA ALA A 31 -5.30 -11.59 3.82
C ALA A 31 -5.84 -12.06 2.45
N LYS A 32 -5.97 -11.16 1.48
CA LYS A 32 -6.48 -11.44 0.12
C LYS A 32 -5.40 -11.29 -0.96
N GLY A 33 -4.13 -11.55 -0.61
CA GLY A 33 -3.00 -11.40 -1.53
C GLY A 33 -2.42 -9.97 -1.54
N PRO A 34 -1.43 -9.70 -2.40
CA PRO A 34 -0.72 -8.43 -2.40
C PRO A 34 -1.63 -7.27 -2.82
N LYS A 35 -1.54 -6.15 -2.09
CA LYS A 35 -2.26 -4.89 -2.37
C LYS A 35 -1.27 -3.76 -2.54
N MET A 36 -1.57 -2.83 -3.44
CA MET A 36 -0.69 -1.72 -3.74
C MET A 36 -0.94 -0.54 -2.82
N LEU A 37 0.09 -0.07 -2.14
CA LEU A 37 0.12 1.22 -1.45
C LEU A 37 0.82 2.25 -2.35
N ILE A 38 0.18 3.37 -2.60
CA ILE A 38 0.69 4.50 -3.40
C ILE A 38 0.14 5.83 -2.85
N ASP A 39 0.92 6.77 -2.39
CA ASP A 39 2.36 6.98 -2.34
C ASP A 39 2.97 6.46 -1.02
N ALA A 40 4.02 5.66 -1.10
CA ALA A 40 4.67 5.06 0.07
C ALA A 40 5.85 5.91 0.64
N GLY A 41 5.94 7.21 0.29
CA GLY A 41 6.91 8.10 0.92
C GLY A 41 7.67 9.05 -0.01
N ALA A 42 7.21 9.28 -1.24
CA ALA A 42 7.84 10.23 -2.17
C ALA A 42 7.35 11.68 -1.98
N ASN A 43 6.06 11.88 -1.73
CA ASN A 43 5.42 13.19 -1.70
C ASN A 43 4.63 13.38 -0.40
N THR A 44 5.21 14.10 0.56
CA THR A 44 4.56 14.37 1.86
C THR A 44 3.61 15.58 1.84
N ASN A 45 3.64 16.38 0.79
CA ASN A 45 2.76 17.53 0.62
C ASN A 45 2.07 17.41 -0.74
N CYS A 46 0.91 16.74 -0.74
CA CYS A 46 0.12 16.49 -1.93
C CYS A 46 -1.04 17.47 -2.08
N LYS A 47 -1.51 17.59 -3.33
CA LYS A 47 -2.81 18.17 -3.66
C LYS A 47 -3.79 17.04 -4.03
N PRO A 48 -5.12 17.30 -3.99
CA PRO A 48 -6.11 16.29 -4.35
C PRO A 48 -5.86 15.61 -5.70
N GLU A 49 -5.43 16.40 -6.71
CA GLU A 49 -5.16 15.88 -8.05
C GLU A 49 -3.99 14.88 -8.07
N ASN A 50 -3.04 15.00 -7.11
CA ASN A 50 -1.95 14.03 -7.00
C ASN A 50 -2.49 12.67 -6.57
N LEU A 51 -3.35 12.62 -5.54
CA LEU A 51 -3.93 11.38 -5.05
C LEU A 51 -4.82 10.72 -6.10
N VAL A 52 -5.57 11.52 -6.87
CA VAL A 52 -6.36 11.01 -8.00
C VAL A 52 -5.46 10.34 -9.03
N GLN A 53 -4.36 10.99 -9.41
CA GLN A 53 -3.39 10.41 -10.35
C GLN A 53 -2.72 9.16 -9.78
N PHE A 54 -2.43 9.12 -8.48
CA PHE A 54 -1.87 7.93 -7.82
C PHE A 54 -2.85 6.76 -7.91
N GLY A 55 -4.14 6.98 -7.62
CA GLY A 55 -5.18 5.96 -7.77
C GLY A 55 -5.29 5.43 -9.19
N ILE A 56 -5.26 6.32 -10.19
CA ILE A 56 -5.29 5.94 -11.61
C ILE A 56 -4.05 5.12 -12.00
N MET A 57 -2.85 5.58 -11.62
CA MET A 57 -1.59 4.87 -11.91
C MET A 57 -1.57 3.50 -11.25
N GLY A 58 -1.99 3.40 -9.99
CA GLY A 58 -2.10 2.15 -9.26
C GLY A 58 -3.07 1.17 -9.93
N SER A 59 -4.26 1.64 -10.31
CA SER A 59 -5.26 0.84 -11.02
C SER A 59 -4.72 0.28 -12.33
N ILE A 60 -4.04 1.12 -13.15
CA ILE A 60 -3.41 0.69 -14.41
C ILE A 60 -2.34 -0.36 -14.15
N TYR A 61 -1.50 -0.18 -13.14
CA TYR A 61 -0.44 -1.13 -12.79
C TYR A 61 -1.03 -2.48 -12.34
N MET A 62 -1.99 -2.48 -11.40
CA MET A 62 -2.64 -3.71 -10.91
C MET A 62 -3.32 -4.48 -12.03
N LYS A 63 -3.93 -3.77 -12.98
CA LYS A 63 -4.55 -4.38 -14.15
C LYS A 63 -3.52 -5.02 -15.09
N ASN A 64 -2.50 -4.25 -15.50
CA ASN A 64 -1.61 -4.69 -16.58
C ASN A 64 -0.47 -5.60 -16.10
N VAL A 65 -0.05 -5.49 -14.84
CA VAL A 65 1.08 -6.26 -14.29
C VAL A 65 0.59 -7.46 -13.47
N LEU A 66 -0.47 -7.27 -12.67
CA LEU A 66 -1.00 -8.35 -11.81
C LEU A 66 -2.27 -9.01 -12.36
N GLY A 67 -2.78 -8.56 -13.52
CA GLY A 67 -3.90 -9.19 -14.21
C GLY A 67 -5.27 -9.02 -13.56
N ILE A 68 -5.43 -8.04 -12.66
CA ILE A 68 -6.71 -7.75 -12.00
C ILE A 68 -7.56 -6.91 -12.96
N GLU A 69 -8.61 -7.46 -13.53
CA GLU A 69 -9.40 -6.81 -14.60
C GLU A 69 -9.98 -5.47 -14.18
N SER A 70 -10.53 -5.35 -12.96
CA SER A 70 -11.15 -4.14 -12.42
C SER A 70 -10.64 -3.85 -11.01
N PRO A 71 -9.38 -3.37 -10.87
CA PRO A 71 -8.79 -3.13 -9.55
C PRO A 71 -9.61 -2.11 -8.76
N THR A 72 -9.95 -2.45 -7.53
CA THR A 72 -10.61 -1.52 -6.60
C THR A 72 -9.61 -0.51 -6.05
N VAL A 73 -10.04 0.75 -5.93
CA VAL A 73 -9.22 1.85 -5.40
C VAL A 73 -9.88 2.40 -4.14
N GLY A 74 -9.18 2.37 -3.02
CA GLY A 74 -9.58 2.97 -1.76
C GLY A 74 -8.75 4.21 -1.43
N LEU A 75 -9.39 5.23 -0.85
CA LEU A 75 -8.71 6.42 -0.31
C LEU A 75 -8.46 6.24 1.18
N MET A 76 -7.19 6.29 1.60
CA MET A 76 -6.84 6.16 3.01
C MET A 76 -7.44 7.30 3.84
N SER A 77 -8.15 6.93 4.91
CA SER A 77 -8.84 7.85 5.80
C SER A 77 -8.86 7.33 7.24
N ASN A 78 -9.39 8.12 8.17
CA ASN A 78 -9.66 7.76 9.56
C ASN A 78 -11.10 7.31 9.81
N GLY A 79 -11.88 7.03 8.75
CA GLY A 79 -13.25 6.54 8.79
C GLY A 79 -13.77 6.31 7.38
N GLU A 80 -14.71 5.38 7.23
CA GLU A 80 -15.23 4.94 5.92
C GLU A 80 -16.20 5.96 5.28
N GLU A 81 -16.84 6.83 6.10
CA GLU A 81 -17.84 7.78 5.62
C GLU A 81 -17.20 8.88 4.74
N GLU A 82 -17.92 9.34 3.73
CA GLU A 82 -17.50 10.35 2.74
C GLU A 82 -16.92 11.64 3.36
N GLY A 83 -17.46 12.06 4.52
CA GLY A 83 -17.02 13.28 5.22
C GLY A 83 -15.83 13.11 6.16
N LYS A 84 -15.24 11.91 6.26
CA LYS A 84 -14.07 11.62 7.13
C LYS A 84 -12.75 11.96 6.46
N GLY A 85 -11.73 12.04 7.28
CA GLY A 85 -10.38 12.38 6.85
C GLY A 85 -9.99 13.83 7.15
N ASP A 86 -8.78 14.17 6.80
CA ASP A 86 -8.28 15.54 6.78
C ASP A 86 -8.82 16.34 5.58
N GLU A 87 -8.38 17.57 5.43
CA GLU A 87 -8.79 18.44 4.33
C GLU A 87 -8.44 17.83 2.96
N LEU A 88 -7.22 17.31 2.83
CA LEU A 88 -6.76 16.66 1.58
C LEU A 88 -7.65 15.47 1.20
N THR A 89 -7.98 14.60 2.16
CA THR A 89 -8.84 13.43 1.94
C THR A 89 -10.25 13.85 1.50
N LYS A 90 -10.85 14.83 2.22
CA LYS A 90 -12.20 15.35 1.91
C LYS A 90 -12.29 15.98 0.53
N GLU A 91 -11.27 16.73 0.12
CA GLU A 91 -11.21 17.33 -1.22
C GLU A 91 -10.94 16.28 -2.31
N THR A 92 -10.17 15.23 -2.01
CA THR A 92 -9.83 14.16 -2.95
C THR A 92 -11.02 13.25 -3.25
N PHE A 93 -11.84 12.93 -2.24
CA PHE A 93 -12.93 11.98 -2.36
C PHE A 93 -13.88 12.25 -3.55
N PRO A 94 -14.46 13.45 -3.72
CA PRO A 94 -15.36 13.73 -4.85
C PRO A 94 -14.65 13.68 -6.19
N LEU A 95 -13.35 13.89 -6.26
CA LEU A 95 -12.56 13.79 -7.48
C LEU A 95 -12.33 12.33 -7.88
N LEU A 96 -11.98 11.46 -6.92
CA LEU A 96 -11.86 10.01 -7.15
C LEU A 96 -13.18 9.39 -7.58
N LYS A 97 -14.31 9.83 -7.01
CA LYS A 97 -15.66 9.37 -7.38
C LYS A 97 -16.00 9.65 -8.85
N LYS A 98 -15.39 10.67 -9.45
CA LYS A 98 -15.56 11.07 -10.86
C LYS A 98 -14.47 10.50 -11.78
N ALA A 99 -13.41 9.92 -11.22
CA ALA A 99 -12.30 9.39 -11.99
C ALA A 99 -12.69 8.06 -12.70
N PRO A 100 -12.05 7.71 -13.83
CA PRO A 100 -12.36 6.50 -14.60
C PRO A 100 -11.70 5.25 -13.96
N ILE A 101 -11.99 4.99 -12.69
CA ILE A 101 -11.46 3.89 -11.87
C ILE A 101 -12.58 3.26 -11.03
N ASN A 102 -12.38 2.07 -10.54
CA ASN A 102 -13.30 1.41 -9.61
C ASN A 102 -13.05 1.91 -8.17
N PHE A 103 -13.48 3.15 -7.89
CA PHE A 103 -13.33 3.76 -6.57
C PHE A 103 -14.37 3.20 -5.59
N ILE A 104 -13.93 2.64 -4.47
CA ILE A 104 -14.78 2.01 -3.46
C ILE A 104 -15.05 2.91 -2.23
N GLY A 105 -14.48 4.12 -2.19
CA GLY A 105 -14.64 5.04 -1.07
C GLY A 105 -13.43 5.14 -0.16
N ASN A 106 -13.65 5.68 1.05
CA ASN A 106 -12.64 5.71 2.09
C ASN A 106 -12.40 4.31 2.67
N ILE A 107 -11.14 4.06 3.05
CA ILE A 107 -10.73 2.86 3.78
C ILE A 107 -9.89 3.25 5.00
N GLU A 108 -9.88 2.41 6.01
CA GLU A 108 -9.12 2.62 7.24
C GLU A 108 -7.84 1.78 7.28
N GLY A 109 -6.99 2.04 8.28
CA GLY A 109 -5.72 1.31 8.44
C GLY A 109 -5.87 -0.21 8.60
N ARG A 110 -6.99 -0.70 9.17
CA ARG A 110 -7.28 -2.14 9.26
C ARG A 110 -7.52 -2.78 7.89
N ASP A 111 -8.16 -2.06 6.98
CA ASP A 111 -8.52 -2.53 5.64
C ASP A 111 -7.29 -2.84 4.77
N VAL A 112 -6.15 -2.20 5.08
CA VAL A 112 -4.86 -2.47 4.42
C VAL A 112 -4.48 -3.94 4.54
N MET A 113 -4.55 -4.49 5.76
CA MET A 113 -4.18 -5.88 6.03
C MET A 113 -5.30 -6.87 5.68
N GLU A 114 -6.57 -6.43 5.73
CA GLU A 114 -7.72 -7.22 5.27
C GLU A 114 -7.78 -7.33 3.74
N GLY A 115 -7.13 -6.41 3.03
CA GLY A 115 -7.11 -6.39 1.56
C GLY A 115 -8.45 -5.96 0.96
N THR A 116 -9.10 -4.96 1.55
CA THR A 116 -10.39 -4.43 1.11
C THR A 116 -10.29 -3.75 -0.26
N ALA A 117 -9.20 -3.01 -0.51
CA ALA A 117 -8.90 -2.39 -1.80
C ALA A 117 -7.67 -3.01 -2.46
N ASP A 118 -7.64 -3.08 -3.79
CA ASP A 118 -6.46 -3.52 -4.54
C ASP A 118 -5.39 -2.44 -4.62
N VAL A 119 -5.82 -1.17 -4.64
CA VAL A 119 -4.97 0.02 -4.62
C VAL A 119 -5.38 0.91 -3.46
N ILE A 120 -4.44 1.27 -2.62
CA ILE A 120 -4.60 2.17 -1.49
C ILE A 120 -3.89 3.47 -1.85
N THR A 121 -4.65 4.55 -2.09
CA THR A 121 -4.07 5.86 -2.40
C THR A 121 -4.04 6.76 -1.17
N CYS A 122 -2.91 7.43 -0.97
CA CYS A 122 -2.66 8.39 0.12
C CYS A 122 -1.50 9.32 -0.26
N ASP A 123 -1.23 10.32 0.58
CA ASP A 123 0.03 11.05 0.50
C ASP A 123 1.21 10.24 1.03
N GLY A 124 2.43 10.69 0.72
CA GLY A 124 3.63 9.97 1.09
C GLY A 124 3.95 9.98 2.59
N PHE A 125 3.38 10.89 3.39
CA PHE A 125 3.55 10.85 4.85
C PHE A 125 2.75 9.69 5.44
N VAL A 126 1.46 9.62 5.12
CA VAL A 126 0.56 8.55 5.57
C VAL A 126 1.06 7.20 5.05
N GLY A 127 1.40 7.13 3.76
CA GLY A 127 1.88 5.89 3.16
C GLY A 127 3.19 5.39 3.76
N ASN A 128 4.15 6.27 4.08
CA ASN A 128 5.38 5.89 4.74
C ASN A 128 5.14 5.39 6.18
N VAL A 129 4.20 6.01 6.90
CA VAL A 129 3.81 5.54 8.25
C VAL A 129 3.22 4.13 8.17
N ILE A 130 2.31 3.88 7.23
CA ILE A 130 1.72 2.55 7.00
C ILE A 130 2.83 1.55 6.68
N LEU A 131 3.67 1.83 5.69
CA LEU A 131 4.76 0.95 5.28
C LEU A 131 5.69 0.59 6.44
N LYS A 132 6.16 1.58 7.21
CA LYS A 132 7.06 1.37 8.34
C LYS A 132 6.38 0.63 9.50
N THR A 133 5.10 0.83 9.70
CA THR A 133 4.32 0.07 10.71
C THR A 133 4.19 -1.40 10.30
N VAL A 134 3.87 -1.68 9.03
CA VAL A 134 3.79 -3.05 8.51
C VAL A 134 5.15 -3.75 8.56
N GLU A 135 6.23 -3.09 8.13
CA GLU A 135 7.60 -3.62 8.25
C GLU A 135 7.97 -3.93 9.70
N GLY A 136 7.71 -2.99 10.62
CA GLY A 136 8.00 -3.16 12.05
C GLY A 136 7.20 -4.30 12.68
N MET A 137 5.91 -4.41 12.38
CA MET A 137 5.06 -5.49 12.87
C MET A 137 5.51 -6.84 12.32
N GLY A 138 5.82 -6.93 11.02
CA GLY A 138 6.36 -8.13 10.40
C GLY A 138 7.64 -8.62 11.09
N HIS A 139 8.55 -7.70 11.43
CA HIS A 139 9.77 -8.02 12.17
C HIS A 139 9.47 -8.57 13.59
N VAL A 140 8.57 -7.93 14.32
CA VAL A 140 8.18 -8.35 15.67
C VAL A 140 7.54 -9.73 15.65
N VAL A 141 6.59 -9.97 14.73
CA VAL A 141 5.91 -11.27 14.60
C VAL A 141 6.90 -12.37 14.24
N SER A 142 7.73 -12.15 13.21
CA SER A 142 8.76 -13.11 12.77
C SER A 142 9.74 -13.46 13.90
N THR A 143 10.19 -12.46 14.66
CA THR A 143 11.08 -12.66 15.81
C THR A 143 10.39 -13.46 16.91
N LYS A 144 9.15 -13.16 17.23
CA LYS A 144 8.38 -13.89 18.25
C LYS A 144 8.13 -15.34 17.84
N VAL A 145 7.74 -15.58 16.60
CA VAL A 145 7.54 -16.94 16.06
C VAL A 145 8.85 -17.74 16.12
N LYS A 146 9.95 -17.15 15.65
CA LYS A 146 11.28 -17.78 15.75
C LYS A 146 11.63 -18.15 17.20
N ASN A 147 11.42 -17.24 18.15
CA ASN A 147 11.73 -17.49 19.56
C ASN A 147 10.86 -18.62 20.17
N ILE A 148 9.59 -18.74 19.76
CA ILE A 148 8.73 -19.86 20.17
C ILE A 148 9.30 -21.19 19.69
N PHE A 149 9.68 -21.29 18.42
CA PHE A 149 10.25 -22.52 17.86
C PHE A 149 11.63 -22.86 18.43
N MET A 150 12.41 -21.86 18.81
CA MET A 150 13.76 -22.08 19.35
C MET A 150 13.80 -22.27 20.85
N LYS A 151 12.66 -22.29 21.57
CA LYS A 151 12.57 -22.30 23.04
C LYS A 151 13.15 -23.53 23.70
N ASN A 152 12.88 -24.71 23.15
CA ASN A 152 13.38 -26.00 23.69
C ASN A 152 13.49 -27.07 22.57
N LEU A 153 13.95 -28.27 22.92
CA LEU A 153 14.17 -29.35 21.96
C LEU A 153 12.86 -29.81 21.29
N SER A 154 11.78 -29.90 22.05
CA SER A 154 10.46 -30.32 21.53
C SER A 154 9.93 -29.32 20.47
N THR A 155 10.03 -27.99 20.75
CA THR A 155 9.59 -26.96 19.81
C THR A 155 10.48 -26.89 18.57
N LYS A 156 11.78 -27.16 18.69
CA LYS A 156 12.71 -27.27 17.55
C LYS A 156 12.34 -28.44 16.63
N ILE A 157 12.03 -29.60 17.21
CA ILE A 157 11.58 -30.77 16.43
C ILE A 157 10.23 -30.44 15.74
N GLY A 158 9.28 -29.85 16.49
CA GLY A 158 8.00 -29.40 15.93
C GLY A 158 8.16 -28.41 14.75
N ALA A 159 9.14 -27.51 14.83
CA ALA A 159 9.43 -26.57 13.75
C ALA A 159 9.78 -27.28 12.43
N ILE A 160 10.51 -28.41 12.48
CA ILE A 160 10.88 -29.17 11.27
C ILE A 160 9.63 -29.63 10.51
N PHE A 161 8.60 -30.07 11.22
CA PHE A 161 7.35 -30.54 10.61
C PHE A 161 6.48 -29.39 10.06
N VAL A 162 6.62 -28.17 10.61
CA VAL A 162 5.83 -26.99 10.20
C VAL A 162 6.53 -26.20 9.10
N MET A 163 7.88 -26.28 8.99
CA MET A 163 8.66 -25.50 8.01
C MET A 163 8.24 -25.77 6.56
N GLY A 164 7.76 -26.97 6.22
CA GLY A 164 7.25 -27.26 4.87
C GLY A 164 6.09 -26.36 4.48
N GLY A 165 5.12 -26.16 5.37
CA GLY A 165 3.97 -25.29 5.13
C GLY A 165 4.29 -23.80 5.24
N LEU A 166 5.32 -23.41 6.00
CA LEU A 166 5.74 -22.01 6.10
C LEU A 166 6.51 -21.51 4.86
N ASN A 167 7.05 -22.39 4.04
CA ASN A 167 7.72 -22.01 2.80
C ASN A 167 6.75 -21.72 1.64
N GLU A 168 5.46 -22.01 1.83
CA GLU A 168 4.40 -21.70 0.88
C GLU A 168 3.77 -20.30 1.12
N PHE A 169 4.19 -19.62 2.19
CA PHE A 169 3.80 -18.27 2.55
C PHE A 169 4.83 -17.24 2.07
#